data_43bb7baa871030bd71c88d0b62ec7e60
#
_entry.id   43bb7baa871030bd71c88d0b62ec7e60
#
_cell.length_a   1.000
_cell.length_b   1.000
_cell.length_c   1.000
_cell.angle_alpha   90.00
_cell.angle_beta   90.00
_cell.angle_gamma   90.00
#
_symmetry.space_group_name_H-M   'P 1'
#
loop_
_entity.id
_entity.type
_entity.pdbx_description
1 polymer ?
#
loop_
_entity_poly.entity_id
_entity_poly.type
_entity_poly.pdbx_seq_one_letter_code
_entity_poly.pdbx_strand_id
1 'polypeptide(L)'
;LFPKVSDQHKKKKPLVPNGLGVIYVIFSVIYLFLLYSFDVVEVNSLNRVSPSLTLAVCILLGGFMGLLDDWMNLRWRYKAFFPIFVALPLAAFQEGDTRMATYFFGKVDFGIYFYIFIIPLILAVVTNTINQLGGLNGLETICPSIILFGLFLGSSTEYQMLLYVPLLVYAILGYFNFRGKIFVGNTGSFAVGITLASFALVANIEQTLVLSIVPYIINSLLILLNIFVFKKRASVNFDGEKLYSKHKRSLVTLITYNRRLSEKQVVIIISILIVISTAFALFFQWFS
;
A
#
# COMPACT_ATOMS: atom_id res chain seq x y z
N LEU A 1 2.66 -11.26 -23.46
CA LEU A 1 1.63 -11.65 -22.52
C LEU A 1 1.06 -10.45 -21.76
N PHE A 2 1.91 -9.50 -21.34
CA PHE A 2 1.50 -8.30 -20.60
C PHE A 2 1.47 -7.08 -21.53
N PRO A 3 0.49 -6.15 -21.35
CA PRO A 3 0.47 -4.89 -22.08
C PRO A 3 1.75 -4.10 -21.79
N LYS A 4 2.24 -3.38 -22.80
CA LYS A 4 3.44 -2.55 -22.66
C LYS A 4 3.04 -1.07 -22.61
N VAL A 5 3.60 -0.35 -21.66
CA VAL A 5 3.44 1.10 -21.52
C VAL A 5 4.78 1.81 -21.58
N SER A 6 4.77 3.07 -22.00
CA SER A 6 5.98 3.87 -22.13
C SER A 6 6.46 4.40 -20.79
N ASP A 7 7.72 4.16 -20.41
CA ASP A 7 8.37 4.77 -19.24
C ASP A 7 8.67 6.25 -19.55
N GLN A 8 7.85 7.15 -18.97
CA GLN A 8 7.90 8.59 -19.26
C GLN A 8 9.16 9.29 -18.71
N HIS A 9 9.84 8.69 -17.74
CA HIS A 9 10.98 9.27 -17.06
C HIS A 9 12.31 8.70 -17.54
N LYS A 10 12.34 8.13 -18.76
CA LYS A 10 13.55 7.65 -19.45
C LYS A 10 13.73 8.36 -20.80
N LYS A 11 14.98 8.68 -21.12
CA LYS A 11 15.35 9.44 -22.34
C LYS A 11 14.76 8.86 -23.64
N LYS A 12 14.72 7.53 -23.77
CA LYS A 12 14.20 6.83 -24.96
C LYS A 12 12.73 6.38 -24.79
N LYS A 13 12.10 6.68 -23.67
CA LYS A 13 10.75 6.22 -23.31
C LYS A 13 10.50 4.74 -23.66
N PRO A 14 11.32 3.80 -23.16
CA PRO A 14 11.20 2.40 -23.52
C PRO A 14 9.83 1.86 -23.17
N LEU A 15 9.37 0.88 -23.95
CA LEU A 15 8.14 0.14 -23.66
C LEU A 15 8.43 -0.92 -22.60
N VAL A 16 7.75 -0.83 -21.47
CA VAL A 16 7.92 -1.70 -20.29
C VAL A 16 6.64 -2.47 -20.04
N PRO A 17 6.70 -3.79 -19.76
CA PRO A 17 5.53 -4.58 -19.39
C PRO A 17 4.85 -4.00 -18.13
N ASN A 18 3.51 -3.88 -18.16
CA ASN A 18 2.68 -3.34 -17.08
C ASN A 18 1.68 -4.39 -16.56
N GLY A 19 1.24 -4.23 -15.32
CA GLY A 19 0.25 -5.12 -14.70
C GLY A 19 0.85 -6.38 -14.07
N LEU A 20 2.19 -6.42 -13.83
CA LEU A 20 2.83 -7.58 -13.20
C LEU A 20 2.44 -7.76 -11.72
N GLY A 21 1.70 -6.83 -11.14
CA GLY A 21 1.08 -6.99 -9.83
C GLY A 21 0.17 -8.22 -9.73
N VAL A 22 -0.35 -8.74 -10.85
CA VAL A 22 -1.11 -9.99 -10.88
C VAL A 22 -0.30 -11.18 -10.34
N ILE A 23 1.03 -11.18 -10.55
CA ILE A 23 1.93 -12.22 -10.01
C ILE A 23 1.90 -12.18 -8.48
N TYR A 24 1.97 -10.97 -7.91
CA TYR A 24 1.85 -10.79 -6.46
C TYR A 24 0.54 -11.35 -5.92
N VAL A 25 -0.59 -11.01 -6.56
CA VAL A 25 -1.92 -11.49 -6.15
C VAL A 25 -1.99 -13.00 -6.18
N ILE A 26 -1.63 -13.63 -7.31
CA ILE A 26 -1.73 -15.08 -7.49
C ILE A 26 -0.88 -15.83 -6.47
N PHE A 27 0.41 -15.51 -6.34
CA PHE A 27 1.30 -16.23 -5.44
C PHE A 27 0.95 -16.01 -3.96
N SER A 28 0.55 -14.78 -3.59
CA SER A 28 0.10 -14.50 -2.22
C SER A 28 -1.17 -15.25 -1.87
N VAL A 29 -2.15 -15.28 -2.77
CA VAL A 29 -3.43 -15.95 -2.53
C VAL A 29 -3.24 -17.46 -2.47
N ILE A 30 -2.49 -18.07 -3.40
CA ILE A 30 -2.19 -19.50 -3.36
C ILE A 30 -1.51 -19.87 -2.04
N TYR A 31 -0.51 -19.11 -1.63
CA TYR A 31 0.20 -19.33 -0.38
C TYR A 31 -0.74 -19.26 0.84
N LEU A 32 -1.59 -18.26 0.92
CA LEU A 32 -2.53 -18.09 2.02
C LEU A 32 -3.58 -19.21 2.06
N PHE A 33 -4.03 -19.70 0.91
CA PHE A 33 -4.88 -20.89 0.85
C PHE A 33 -4.17 -22.16 1.33
N LEU A 34 -2.86 -22.30 1.03
CA LEU A 34 -2.08 -23.42 1.56
C LEU A 34 -1.94 -23.32 3.09
N LEU A 35 -1.65 -22.14 3.65
CA LEU A 35 -1.62 -21.94 5.10
C LEU A 35 -2.96 -22.33 5.76
N TYR A 36 -4.07 -21.93 5.13
CA TYR A 36 -5.41 -22.33 5.59
C TYR A 36 -5.62 -23.84 5.53
N SER A 37 -5.23 -24.49 4.41
CA SER A 37 -5.43 -25.93 4.22
C SER A 37 -4.62 -26.81 5.16
N PHE A 38 -3.49 -26.29 5.67
CA PHE A 38 -2.64 -26.98 6.63
C PHE A 38 -2.84 -26.53 8.08
N ASP A 39 -3.87 -25.71 8.36
CA ASP A 39 -4.17 -25.17 9.70
C ASP A 39 -2.96 -24.55 10.41
N VAL A 40 -2.10 -23.84 9.64
CA VAL A 40 -0.83 -23.28 10.16
C VAL A 40 -1.06 -22.09 11.08
N VAL A 41 -2.12 -21.30 10.85
CA VAL A 41 -2.49 -20.15 11.66
C VAL A 41 -3.80 -20.46 12.36
N GLU A 42 -3.81 -20.29 13.68
CA GLU A 42 -4.99 -20.60 14.48
C GLU A 42 -6.22 -19.79 14.03
N VAL A 43 -7.36 -20.48 14.02
CA VAL A 43 -8.64 -19.87 13.72
C VAL A 43 -9.07 -19.03 14.92
N ASN A 44 -9.45 -17.78 14.69
CA ASN A 44 -9.98 -16.92 15.75
C ASN A 44 -11.16 -17.61 16.45
N SER A 45 -11.05 -17.82 17.76
CA SER A 45 -12.03 -18.55 18.57
C SER A 45 -13.43 -17.90 18.60
N LEU A 46 -13.50 -16.59 18.32
CA LEU A 46 -14.75 -15.83 18.35
C LEU A 46 -15.59 -16.04 17.08
N ASN A 47 -15.00 -16.00 15.92
CA ASN A 47 -15.69 -15.97 14.62
C ASN A 47 -15.47 -17.23 13.75
N ARG A 48 -14.57 -18.12 14.15
CA ARG A 48 -14.23 -19.37 13.46
C ARG A 48 -13.76 -19.20 12.01
N VAL A 49 -13.30 -18.01 11.64
CA VAL A 49 -12.73 -17.75 10.31
C VAL A 49 -11.22 -17.64 10.44
N SER A 50 -10.50 -18.20 9.46
CA SER A 50 -9.04 -18.16 9.43
C SER A 50 -8.55 -16.78 8.96
N PRO A 51 -7.60 -16.15 9.69
CA PRO A 51 -6.92 -14.92 9.25
C PRO A 51 -6.29 -15.05 7.85
N SER A 52 -5.76 -16.23 7.51
CA SER A 52 -5.18 -16.50 6.18
C SER A 52 -6.24 -16.44 5.08
N LEU A 53 -7.43 -17.00 5.30
CA LEU A 53 -8.53 -16.97 4.33
C LEU A 53 -9.05 -15.54 4.15
N THR A 54 -9.25 -14.82 5.25
CA THR A 54 -9.68 -13.41 5.21
C THR A 54 -8.71 -12.56 4.41
N LEU A 55 -7.41 -12.68 4.71
CA LEU A 55 -6.38 -11.93 3.99
C LEU A 55 -6.31 -12.31 2.50
N ALA A 56 -6.45 -13.62 2.16
CA ALA A 56 -6.48 -14.09 0.78
C ALA A 56 -7.62 -13.45 -0.01
N VAL A 57 -8.83 -13.43 0.56
CA VAL A 57 -10.00 -12.81 -0.08
C VAL A 57 -9.81 -11.31 -0.26
N CYS A 58 -9.29 -10.61 0.75
CA CYS A 58 -9.00 -9.19 0.64
C CYS A 58 -7.98 -8.87 -0.46
N ILE A 59 -6.87 -9.62 -0.54
CA ILE A 59 -5.85 -9.46 -1.59
C ILE A 59 -6.46 -9.73 -2.98
N LEU A 60 -7.28 -10.77 -3.11
CA LEU A 60 -7.93 -11.11 -4.37
C LEU A 60 -8.85 -9.98 -4.84
N LEU A 61 -9.70 -9.47 -3.94
CA LEU A 61 -10.60 -8.35 -4.24
C LEU A 61 -9.81 -7.07 -4.59
N GLY A 62 -8.76 -6.75 -3.82
CA GLY A 62 -7.90 -5.60 -4.09
C GLY A 62 -7.18 -5.72 -5.44
N GLY A 63 -6.63 -6.90 -5.74
CA GLY A 63 -6.00 -7.20 -7.03
C GLY A 63 -6.98 -7.10 -8.19
N PHE A 64 -8.19 -7.64 -8.03
CA PHE A 64 -9.26 -7.54 -9.05
C PHE A 64 -9.64 -6.09 -9.33
N MET A 65 -9.76 -5.28 -8.29
CA MET A 65 -10.03 -3.84 -8.46
C MET A 65 -8.93 -3.12 -9.22
N GLY A 66 -7.67 -3.38 -8.85
CA GLY A 66 -6.53 -2.81 -9.55
C GLY A 66 -6.48 -3.26 -11.01
N LEU A 67 -6.85 -4.52 -11.30
CA LEU A 67 -6.95 -5.04 -12.66
C LEU A 67 -8.04 -4.34 -13.47
N LEU A 68 -9.21 -4.11 -12.88
CA LEU A 68 -10.28 -3.33 -13.51
C LEU A 68 -9.82 -1.90 -13.82
N ASP A 69 -9.04 -1.30 -12.92
CA ASP A 69 -8.49 0.03 -13.14
C ASP A 69 -7.43 0.05 -14.25
N ASP A 70 -6.53 -0.91 -14.28
CA ASP A 70 -5.54 -1.06 -15.35
C ASP A 70 -6.20 -1.26 -16.73
N TRP A 71 -7.34 -1.93 -16.78
CA TRP A 71 -8.06 -2.21 -18.01
C TRP A 71 -9.00 -1.08 -18.44
N MET A 72 -9.80 -0.54 -17.51
CA MET A 72 -10.90 0.38 -17.81
C MET A 72 -10.53 1.85 -17.56
N ASN A 73 -9.39 2.13 -16.94
CA ASN A 73 -8.97 3.47 -16.50
C ASN A 73 -10.06 4.20 -15.72
N LEU A 74 -10.41 3.63 -14.57
CA LEU A 74 -11.53 4.06 -13.75
C LEU A 74 -11.41 5.53 -13.32
N ARG A 75 -12.53 6.23 -13.27
CA ARG A 75 -12.56 7.58 -12.72
C ARG A 75 -12.17 7.56 -11.24
N TRP A 76 -11.48 8.62 -10.77
CA TRP A 76 -10.98 8.73 -9.41
C TRP A 76 -12.03 8.45 -8.31
N ARG A 77 -13.31 8.79 -8.55
CA ARG A 77 -14.42 8.53 -7.61
C ARG A 77 -14.59 7.03 -7.33
N TYR A 78 -14.55 6.20 -8.35
CA TYR A 78 -14.66 4.75 -8.19
C TYR A 78 -13.45 4.22 -7.41
N LYS A 79 -12.23 4.66 -7.73
CA LYS A 79 -11.01 4.27 -7.00
C LYS A 79 -11.09 4.64 -5.52
N ALA A 80 -11.69 5.77 -5.18
CA ALA A 80 -11.83 6.22 -3.79
C ALA A 80 -12.79 5.35 -2.97
N PHE A 81 -13.91 4.90 -3.59
CA PHE A 81 -14.95 4.15 -2.87
C PHE A 81 -14.77 2.63 -2.93
N PHE A 82 -14.10 2.12 -3.92
CA PHE A 82 -13.96 0.67 -4.11
C PHE A 82 -13.31 -0.07 -2.93
N PRO A 83 -12.27 0.44 -2.25
CA PRO A 83 -11.69 -0.25 -1.10
C PRO A 83 -12.67 -0.47 0.05
N ILE A 84 -13.78 0.30 0.11
CA ILE A 84 -14.86 0.09 1.08
C ILE A 84 -15.52 -1.27 0.87
N PHE A 85 -15.71 -1.72 -0.37
CA PHE A 85 -16.26 -3.04 -0.64
C PHE A 85 -15.29 -4.16 -0.27
N VAL A 86 -13.98 -3.91 -0.36
CA VAL A 86 -12.95 -4.86 0.09
C VAL A 86 -12.93 -4.99 1.62
N ALA A 87 -13.50 -4.03 2.34
CA ALA A 87 -13.66 -4.11 3.79
C ALA A 87 -14.71 -5.14 4.23
N LEU A 88 -15.63 -5.56 3.34
CA LEU A 88 -16.72 -6.47 3.68
C LEU A 88 -16.25 -7.80 4.30
N PRO A 89 -15.23 -8.52 3.78
CA PRO A 89 -14.74 -9.73 4.43
C PRO A 89 -14.27 -9.49 5.86
N LEU A 90 -13.49 -8.44 6.12
CA LEU A 90 -13.01 -8.10 7.46
C LEU A 90 -14.15 -7.76 8.41
N ALA A 91 -15.13 -7.00 7.93
CA ALA A 91 -16.29 -6.63 8.72
C ALA A 91 -17.24 -7.82 8.96
N ALA A 92 -17.51 -8.63 7.94
CA ALA A 92 -18.38 -9.79 8.03
C ALA A 92 -17.81 -10.89 8.91
N PHE A 93 -16.49 -11.08 8.87
CA PHE A 93 -15.79 -12.07 9.70
C PHE A 93 -15.39 -11.50 11.07
N GLN A 94 -15.69 -10.22 11.34
CA GLN A 94 -15.37 -9.53 12.59
C GLN A 94 -13.88 -9.66 12.97
N GLU A 95 -13.00 -9.48 11.99
CA GLU A 95 -11.56 -9.50 12.21
C GLU A 95 -11.07 -8.21 12.88
N GLY A 96 -10.08 -8.35 13.76
CA GLY A 96 -9.51 -7.25 14.53
C GLY A 96 -10.16 -7.03 15.89
N ASP A 97 -9.46 -6.36 16.78
CA ASP A 97 -9.99 -5.94 18.09
C ASP A 97 -10.70 -4.59 17.93
N THR A 98 -11.94 -4.49 18.43
CA THR A 98 -12.71 -3.23 18.41
C THR A 98 -12.09 -2.15 19.27
N ARG A 99 -11.16 -2.52 20.14
CA ARG A 99 -10.41 -1.62 21.02
C ARG A 99 -9.13 -1.17 20.34
N MET A 100 -9.12 0.04 19.81
CA MET A 100 -7.92 0.64 19.26
C MET A 100 -7.22 1.51 20.30
N ALA A 101 -5.90 1.39 20.41
CA ALA A 101 -5.11 2.34 21.13
C ALA A 101 -5.07 3.67 20.36
N THR A 102 -5.41 4.76 21.03
CA THR A 102 -5.40 6.10 20.46
C THR A 102 -4.38 6.97 21.21
N TYR A 103 -3.72 7.90 20.52
CA TYR A 103 -2.69 8.74 21.11
C TYR A 103 -3.20 9.71 22.19
N PHE A 104 -4.47 10.13 22.10
CA PHE A 104 -5.03 11.15 22.97
C PHE A 104 -6.00 10.60 24.02
N PHE A 105 -6.65 9.47 23.72
CA PHE A 105 -7.73 8.95 24.57
C PHE A 105 -7.43 7.54 25.13
N GLY A 106 -6.18 7.06 24.97
CA GLY A 106 -5.84 5.69 25.37
C GLY A 106 -6.53 4.62 24.53
N LYS A 107 -6.89 3.50 25.15
CA LYS A 107 -7.63 2.40 24.46
C LYS A 107 -9.11 2.76 24.41
N VAL A 108 -9.63 2.98 23.22
CA VAL A 108 -11.05 3.28 22.96
C VAL A 108 -11.70 2.07 22.30
N ASP A 109 -12.83 1.62 22.84
CA ASP A 109 -13.63 0.58 22.23
C ASP A 109 -14.67 1.22 21.28
N PHE A 110 -14.53 0.95 20.01
CA PHE A 110 -15.45 1.44 18.97
C PHE A 110 -16.65 0.52 18.74
N GLY A 111 -16.67 -0.69 19.31
CA GLY A 111 -17.75 -1.65 19.15
C GLY A 111 -18.08 -1.88 17.66
N ILE A 112 -19.38 -1.88 17.33
CA ILE A 112 -19.86 -2.10 15.94
C ILE A 112 -19.35 -1.05 14.95
N TYR A 113 -19.05 0.18 15.39
CA TYR A 113 -18.54 1.25 14.54
C TYR A 113 -17.13 0.95 14.01
N PHE A 114 -16.36 0.07 14.68
CA PHE A 114 -15.08 -0.41 14.17
C PHE A 114 -15.26 -1.07 12.80
N TYR A 115 -16.21 -1.97 12.68
CA TYR A 115 -16.47 -2.72 11.45
C TYR A 115 -17.12 -1.89 10.35
N ILE A 116 -18.04 -0.98 10.72
CA ILE A 116 -18.82 -0.21 9.74
C ILE A 116 -18.06 1.02 9.22
N PHE A 117 -17.22 1.66 10.04
CA PHE A 117 -16.56 2.92 9.69
C PHE A 117 -15.03 2.83 9.70
N ILE A 118 -14.43 2.26 10.77
CA ILE A 118 -12.98 2.30 10.94
C ILE A 118 -12.29 1.40 9.92
N ILE A 119 -12.69 0.14 9.78
CA ILE A 119 -12.12 -0.79 8.80
C ILE A 119 -12.23 -0.24 7.37
N PRO A 120 -13.42 0.15 6.86
CA PRO A 120 -13.54 0.73 5.52
C PRO A 120 -12.70 2.00 5.32
N LEU A 121 -12.61 2.84 6.35
CA LEU A 121 -11.80 4.06 6.30
C LEU A 121 -10.31 3.75 6.18
N ILE A 122 -9.79 2.83 7.00
CA ILE A 122 -8.38 2.42 6.96
C ILE A 122 -8.05 1.84 5.58
N LEU A 123 -8.86 0.91 5.07
CA LEU A 123 -8.63 0.32 3.75
C LEU A 123 -8.65 1.38 2.64
N ALA A 124 -9.63 2.28 2.67
CA ALA A 124 -9.74 3.34 1.67
C ALA A 124 -8.54 4.30 1.71
N VAL A 125 -8.14 4.75 2.90
CA VAL A 125 -7.01 5.68 3.07
C VAL A 125 -5.72 5.02 2.64
N VAL A 126 -5.39 3.85 3.17
CA VAL A 126 -4.13 3.16 2.89
C VAL A 126 -4.00 2.85 1.40
N THR A 127 -5.01 2.22 0.81
CA THR A 127 -4.97 1.81 -0.60
C THR A 127 -4.83 2.99 -1.54
N ASN A 128 -5.63 4.05 -1.33
CA ASN A 128 -5.59 5.22 -2.20
C ASN A 128 -4.31 6.04 -2.03
N THR A 129 -3.79 6.20 -0.81
CA THR A 129 -2.55 6.95 -0.59
C THR A 129 -1.35 6.25 -1.17
N ILE A 130 -1.28 4.92 -1.08
CA ILE A 130 -0.21 4.11 -1.71
C ILE A 130 -0.26 4.25 -3.23
N ASN A 131 -1.43 4.10 -3.85
CA ASN A 131 -1.58 4.28 -5.29
C ASN A 131 -1.21 5.70 -5.75
N GLN A 132 -1.52 6.73 -4.97
CA GLN A 132 -1.21 8.12 -5.32
C GLN A 132 0.28 8.47 -5.31
N LEU A 133 1.11 7.79 -4.54
CA LEU A 133 2.56 8.02 -4.51
C LEU A 133 3.30 7.28 -5.63
N GLY A 134 2.60 6.67 -6.56
CA GLY A 134 3.17 5.98 -7.72
C GLY A 134 3.78 6.89 -8.77
N GLY A 135 4.15 6.30 -9.90
CA GLY A 135 4.58 7.00 -11.11
C GLY A 135 6.09 7.15 -11.29
N LEU A 136 6.93 6.73 -10.34
CA LEU A 136 8.38 6.58 -10.50
C LEU A 136 8.79 5.13 -10.22
N ASN A 137 9.82 4.67 -10.96
CA ASN A 137 10.33 3.31 -10.82
C ASN A 137 10.88 3.04 -9.41
N GLY A 138 10.18 2.24 -8.62
CA GLY A 138 10.51 1.90 -7.24
C GLY A 138 9.55 2.47 -6.19
N LEU A 139 8.86 3.58 -6.42
CA LEU A 139 7.94 4.14 -5.43
C LEU A 139 6.77 3.21 -5.13
N GLU A 140 6.19 2.61 -6.18
CA GLU A 140 5.04 1.70 -6.07
C GLU A 140 5.39 0.35 -5.44
N THR A 141 6.68 0.05 -5.29
CA THR A 141 7.14 -1.27 -4.85
C THR A 141 8.04 -1.22 -3.64
N ILE A 142 9.15 -0.47 -3.68
CA ILE A 142 10.11 -0.43 -2.57
C ILE A 142 9.47 0.18 -1.31
N CYS A 143 8.77 1.30 -1.45
CA CYS A 143 8.18 1.97 -0.31
C CYS A 143 7.12 1.10 0.41
N PRO A 144 6.14 0.47 -0.28
CA PRO A 144 5.24 -0.47 0.37
C PRO A 144 5.93 -1.72 0.92
N SER A 145 7.01 -2.22 0.27
CA SER A 145 7.79 -3.35 0.79
C SER A 145 8.46 -3.03 2.13
N ILE A 146 8.94 -1.79 2.31
CA ILE A 146 9.52 -1.34 3.59
C ILE A 146 8.45 -1.39 4.70
N ILE A 147 7.25 -0.89 4.42
CA ILE A 147 6.14 -0.92 5.39
C ILE A 147 5.72 -2.36 5.68
N LEU A 148 5.59 -3.19 4.63
CA LEU A 148 5.22 -4.60 4.78
C LEU A 148 6.24 -5.35 5.65
N PHE A 149 7.53 -5.06 5.47
CA PHE A 149 8.59 -5.60 6.32
C PHE A 149 8.52 -5.05 7.75
N GLY A 150 8.18 -3.77 7.93
CA GLY A 150 7.93 -3.20 9.25
C GLY A 150 6.78 -3.88 9.98
N LEU A 151 5.63 -4.07 9.31
CA LEU A 151 4.49 -4.80 9.88
C LEU A 151 4.83 -6.26 10.21
N PHE A 152 5.64 -6.91 9.35
CA PHE A 152 6.18 -8.24 9.63
C PHE A 152 6.98 -8.26 10.94
N LEU A 153 7.88 -7.31 11.15
CA LEU A 153 8.68 -7.22 12.38
C LEU A 153 7.85 -6.86 13.62
N GLY A 154 6.79 -6.05 13.46
CA GLY A 154 5.91 -5.63 14.53
C GLY A 154 4.83 -6.63 14.92
N SER A 155 4.61 -7.69 14.13
CA SER A 155 3.58 -8.70 14.40
C SER A 155 4.12 -9.89 15.18
N SER A 156 3.22 -10.65 15.82
CA SER A 156 3.56 -11.91 16.47
C SER A 156 4.01 -12.97 15.45
N THR A 157 4.80 -13.96 15.90
CA THR A 157 5.35 -15.01 15.03
C THR A 157 4.27 -15.75 14.24
N GLU A 158 3.10 -15.92 14.82
CA GLU A 158 1.94 -16.54 14.16
C GLU A 158 1.49 -15.73 12.94
N TYR A 159 1.27 -14.42 13.10
CA TYR A 159 0.86 -13.56 11.99
C TYR A 159 1.98 -13.28 10.98
N GLN A 160 3.25 -13.36 11.39
CA GLN A 160 4.38 -13.24 10.46
C GLN A 160 4.30 -14.25 9.31
N MET A 161 3.79 -15.45 9.59
CA MET A 161 3.62 -16.49 8.57
C MET A 161 2.73 -16.03 7.40
N LEU A 162 1.74 -15.18 7.65
CA LEU A 162 0.87 -14.65 6.60
C LEU A 162 1.62 -13.79 5.56
N LEU A 163 2.75 -13.22 5.95
CA LEU A 163 3.50 -12.25 5.11
C LEU A 163 4.73 -12.83 4.40
N TYR A 164 5.18 -14.05 4.65
CA TYR A 164 6.41 -14.58 4.04
C TYR A 164 6.40 -14.49 2.50
N VAL A 165 5.41 -15.08 1.86
CA VAL A 165 5.35 -15.07 0.40
C VAL A 165 4.89 -13.70 -0.15
N PRO A 166 3.87 -13.03 0.40
CA PRO A 166 3.55 -11.66 0.01
C PRO A 166 4.77 -10.72 0.01
N LEU A 167 5.54 -10.70 1.09
CA LEU A 167 6.74 -9.88 1.21
C LEU A 167 7.80 -10.26 0.18
N LEU A 168 8.11 -11.55 0.06
CA LEU A 168 9.11 -12.05 -0.87
C LEU A 168 8.77 -11.70 -2.33
N VAL A 169 7.55 -11.98 -2.75
CA VAL A 169 7.12 -11.73 -4.14
C VAL A 169 7.12 -10.24 -4.44
N TYR A 170 6.62 -9.41 -3.50
CA TYR A 170 6.60 -7.97 -3.73
C TYR A 170 8.01 -7.35 -3.75
N ALA A 171 8.93 -7.85 -2.92
CA ALA A 171 10.33 -7.44 -2.95
C ALA A 171 11.03 -7.82 -4.28
N ILE A 172 10.75 -9.01 -4.82
CA ILE A 172 11.25 -9.43 -6.15
C ILE A 172 10.72 -8.51 -7.24
N LEU A 173 9.43 -8.22 -7.26
CA LEU A 173 8.84 -7.26 -8.20
C LEU A 173 9.46 -5.87 -8.03
N GLY A 174 9.74 -5.46 -6.79
CA GLY A 174 10.42 -4.22 -6.45
C GLY A 174 11.81 -4.10 -7.07
N TYR A 175 12.58 -5.16 -7.02
CA TYR A 175 13.90 -5.21 -7.65
C TYR A 175 13.85 -4.97 -9.17
N PHE A 176 12.92 -5.60 -9.87
CA PHE A 176 12.77 -5.42 -11.31
C PHE A 176 12.15 -4.06 -11.65
N ASN A 177 11.18 -3.59 -10.87
CA ASN A 177 10.56 -2.27 -11.05
C ASN A 177 11.58 -1.14 -10.84
N PHE A 178 12.37 -1.17 -9.77
CA PHE A 178 13.42 -0.18 -9.52
C PHE A 178 14.47 -0.09 -10.65
N ARG A 179 14.68 -1.19 -11.37
CA ARG A 179 15.52 -1.22 -12.57
C ARG A 179 14.81 -0.72 -13.84
N GLY A 180 13.52 -0.37 -13.74
CA GLY A 180 12.70 0.07 -14.87
C GLY A 180 12.44 -1.03 -15.89
N LYS A 181 12.41 -2.31 -15.46
CA LYS A 181 12.15 -3.46 -16.33
C LYS A 181 10.69 -3.87 -16.39
N ILE A 182 9.92 -3.53 -15.36
CA ILE A 182 8.51 -3.87 -15.21
C ILE A 182 7.76 -2.76 -14.49
N PHE A 183 6.44 -2.70 -14.70
CA PHE A 183 5.50 -1.97 -13.85
C PHE A 183 4.52 -2.95 -13.19
N VAL A 184 4.24 -2.74 -11.91
CA VAL A 184 3.27 -3.57 -11.18
C VAL A 184 1.83 -3.20 -11.54
N GLY A 185 1.61 -1.98 -12.03
CA GLY A 185 0.30 -1.45 -12.38
C GLY A 185 -0.59 -1.16 -11.16
N ASN A 186 -1.80 -0.69 -11.43
CA ASN A 186 -2.79 -0.51 -10.38
C ASN A 186 -3.14 -1.83 -9.70
N THR A 187 -3.08 -2.96 -10.42
CA THR A 187 -3.23 -4.30 -9.85
C THR A 187 -2.29 -4.52 -8.67
N GLY A 188 -1.01 -4.16 -8.81
CA GLY A 188 -0.01 -4.34 -7.74
C GLY A 188 -0.17 -3.34 -6.61
N SER A 189 -0.37 -2.05 -6.94
CA SER A 189 -0.46 -1.00 -5.91
C SER A 189 -1.74 -1.12 -5.06
N PHE A 190 -2.88 -1.48 -5.65
CA PHE A 190 -4.10 -1.76 -4.89
C PHE A 190 -3.96 -3.02 -4.05
N ALA A 191 -3.47 -4.12 -4.62
CA ALA A 191 -3.30 -5.38 -3.89
C ALA A 191 -2.39 -5.21 -2.67
N VAL A 192 -1.22 -4.54 -2.81
CA VAL A 192 -0.33 -4.33 -1.66
C VAL A 192 -0.92 -3.35 -0.65
N GLY A 193 -1.62 -2.29 -1.09
CA GLY A 193 -2.32 -1.37 -0.20
C GLY A 193 -3.37 -2.08 0.66
N ILE A 194 -4.16 -2.94 0.04
CA ILE A 194 -5.13 -3.80 0.74
C ILE A 194 -4.41 -4.77 1.68
N THR A 195 -3.31 -5.40 1.24
CA THR A 195 -2.53 -6.32 2.09
C THR A 195 -2.05 -5.62 3.36
N LEU A 196 -1.47 -4.43 3.24
CA LEU A 196 -0.99 -3.65 4.38
C LEU A 196 -2.10 -3.33 5.37
N ALA A 197 -3.23 -2.85 4.85
CA ALA A 197 -4.37 -2.48 5.68
C ALA A 197 -5.03 -3.70 6.34
N SER A 198 -5.33 -4.74 5.56
CA SER A 198 -5.99 -5.96 6.07
C SER A 198 -5.10 -6.72 7.05
N PHE A 199 -3.80 -6.82 6.77
CA PHE A 199 -2.87 -7.48 7.67
C PHE A 199 -2.75 -6.74 9.01
N ALA A 200 -2.63 -5.41 8.98
CA ALA A 200 -2.54 -4.62 10.21
C ALA A 200 -3.79 -4.76 11.07
N LEU A 201 -4.98 -4.82 10.45
CA LEU A 201 -6.26 -5.05 11.14
C LEU A 201 -6.35 -6.47 11.73
N VAL A 202 -5.95 -7.49 10.97
CA VAL A 202 -5.95 -8.89 11.43
C VAL A 202 -4.94 -9.11 12.57
N ALA A 203 -3.78 -8.45 12.51
CA ALA A 203 -2.74 -8.58 13.52
C ALA A 203 -2.86 -7.57 14.68
N ASN A 204 -3.88 -6.70 14.67
CA ASN A 204 -4.13 -5.64 15.66
C ASN A 204 -2.93 -4.69 15.85
N ILE A 205 -2.30 -4.28 14.73
CA ILE A 205 -1.16 -3.35 14.69
C ILE A 205 -1.46 -2.12 13.81
N GLU A 206 -2.70 -1.63 13.82
CA GLU A 206 -3.16 -0.49 13.01
C GLU A 206 -2.38 0.78 13.31
N GLN A 207 -1.99 0.99 14.57
CA GLN A 207 -1.16 2.14 14.94
C GLN A 207 0.18 2.14 14.22
N THR A 208 0.82 0.97 14.16
CA THR A 208 2.11 0.81 13.46
C THR A 208 1.95 1.10 11.97
N LEU A 209 0.85 0.65 11.36
CA LEU A 209 0.54 0.97 9.98
C LEU A 209 0.34 2.48 9.79
N VAL A 210 -0.52 3.12 10.60
CA VAL A 210 -0.86 4.54 10.46
C VAL A 210 0.38 5.41 10.59
N LEU A 211 1.28 5.13 11.54
CA LEU A 211 2.55 5.86 11.67
C LEU A 211 3.48 5.59 10.49
N SER A 212 3.57 4.35 10.01
CA SER A 212 4.43 3.99 8.88
C SER A 212 4.04 4.70 7.59
N ILE A 213 2.72 4.91 7.35
CA ILE A 213 2.20 5.54 6.13
C ILE A 213 2.12 7.08 6.21
N VAL A 214 2.60 7.72 7.28
CA VAL A 214 2.55 9.20 7.42
C VAL A 214 3.08 9.93 6.17
N PRO A 215 4.22 9.55 5.55
CA PRO A 215 4.66 10.21 4.33
C PRO A 215 3.66 10.08 3.16
N TYR A 216 2.95 8.98 3.06
CA TYR A 216 1.89 8.79 2.04
C TYR A 216 0.68 9.68 2.33
N ILE A 217 0.28 9.80 3.59
CA ILE A 217 -0.81 10.69 4.02
C ILE A 217 -0.45 12.14 3.69
N ILE A 218 0.77 12.58 4.00
CA ILE A 218 1.25 13.92 3.66
C ILE A 218 1.21 14.15 2.14
N ASN A 219 1.68 13.18 1.34
CA ASN A 219 1.60 13.26 -0.11
C ASN A 219 0.16 13.41 -0.61
N SER A 220 -0.75 12.60 -0.08
CA SER A 220 -2.18 12.63 -0.43
C SER A 220 -2.82 13.98 -0.07
N LEU A 221 -2.57 14.49 1.13
CA LEU A 221 -3.06 15.80 1.56
C LEU A 221 -2.56 16.92 0.63
N LEU A 222 -1.27 16.92 0.27
CA LEU A 222 -0.71 17.89 -0.68
C LEU A 222 -1.42 17.82 -2.03
N ILE A 223 -1.67 16.62 -2.56
CA ILE A 223 -2.34 16.42 -3.85
C ILE A 223 -3.81 16.90 -3.77
N LEU A 224 -4.54 16.44 -2.73
CA LEU A 224 -5.96 16.78 -2.57
C LEU A 224 -6.17 18.29 -2.37
N LEU A 225 -5.38 18.94 -1.51
CA LEU A 225 -5.42 20.39 -1.33
C LEU A 225 -5.19 21.13 -2.66
N ASN A 226 -4.21 20.69 -3.46
CA ASN A 226 -3.95 21.34 -4.74
C ASN A 226 -5.04 21.11 -5.77
N ILE A 227 -5.69 19.95 -5.79
CA ILE A 227 -6.79 19.65 -6.71
C ILE A 227 -8.06 20.41 -6.31
N PHE A 228 -8.48 20.32 -5.04
CA PHE A 228 -9.76 20.83 -4.59
C PHE A 228 -9.74 22.34 -4.34
N VAL A 229 -8.67 22.87 -3.74
CA VAL A 229 -8.56 24.29 -3.38
C VAL A 229 -7.97 25.10 -4.54
N PHE A 230 -6.83 24.67 -5.08
CA PHE A 230 -6.10 25.43 -6.09
C PHE A 230 -6.42 25.02 -7.52
N LYS A 231 -7.21 23.98 -7.76
CA LYS A 231 -7.57 23.42 -9.08
C LYS A 231 -6.33 23.15 -9.97
N LYS A 232 -5.20 22.77 -9.36
CA LYS A 232 -3.93 22.54 -10.05
C LYS A 232 -3.46 21.11 -9.79
N ARG A 233 -2.97 20.44 -10.83
CA ARG A 233 -2.40 19.08 -10.71
C ARG A 233 -0.92 19.12 -10.32
N ALA A 234 -0.46 18.12 -9.59
CA ALA A 234 0.95 17.87 -9.38
C ALA A 234 1.54 17.24 -10.65
N SER A 235 2.63 17.81 -11.14
CA SER A 235 3.39 17.25 -12.26
C SER A 235 4.86 17.50 -12.04
N VAL A 236 5.68 16.50 -12.28
CA VAL A 236 7.13 16.62 -12.30
C VAL A 236 7.59 16.75 -13.73
N ASN A 237 8.56 17.63 -13.99
CA ASN A 237 9.16 17.81 -15.31
C ASN A 237 10.41 16.92 -15.42
N PHE A 238 10.69 16.44 -16.62
CA PHE A 238 11.86 15.62 -16.95
C PHE A 238 12.61 16.28 -18.11
N ASP A 239 13.91 16.57 -17.92
CA ASP A 239 14.76 17.23 -18.92
C ASP A 239 15.53 16.25 -19.83
N GLY A 240 15.21 14.96 -19.76
CA GLY A 240 15.88 13.87 -20.46
C GLY A 240 16.88 13.08 -19.60
N GLU A 241 17.25 13.58 -18.40
CA GLU A 241 18.14 12.93 -17.44
C GLU A 241 17.66 13.06 -16.00
N LYS A 242 17.13 14.22 -15.63
CA LYS A 242 16.77 14.56 -14.25
C LYS A 242 15.34 15.08 -14.15
N LEU A 243 14.75 14.83 -12.99
CA LEU A 243 13.45 15.33 -12.58
C LEU A 243 13.62 16.69 -11.88
N TYR A 244 12.71 17.62 -12.16
CA TYR A 244 12.65 18.91 -11.48
C TYR A 244 11.23 19.44 -11.41
N SER A 245 10.94 20.31 -10.44
CA SER A 245 9.65 20.96 -10.30
C SER A 245 9.78 22.43 -9.95
N LYS A 246 8.83 23.25 -10.43
CA LYS A 246 8.65 24.65 -10.05
C LYS A 246 7.55 24.85 -8.99
N HIS A 247 6.99 23.79 -8.45
CA HIS A 247 5.91 23.83 -7.47
C HIS A 247 6.02 22.69 -6.44
N LYS A 248 5.31 22.81 -5.31
CA LYS A 248 5.34 21.88 -4.15
C LYS A 248 3.97 21.24 -3.94
N ARG A 249 3.47 20.43 -4.92
CA ARG A 249 2.09 19.91 -4.92
C ARG A 249 2.00 18.43 -4.58
N SER A 250 3.10 17.75 -4.46
CA SER A 250 3.22 16.36 -4.02
C SER A 250 4.57 16.17 -3.37
N LEU A 251 4.79 15.04 -2.70
CA LEU A 251 6.07 14.72 -2.07
C LEU A 251 7.22 14.71 -3.12
N VAL A 252 6.98 14.10 -4.29
CA VAL A 252 7.94 14.10 -5.41
C VAL A 252 8.28 15.53 -5.85
N THR A 253 7.26 16.37 -6.04
CA THR A 253 7.49 17.76 -6.48
C THR A 253 8.09 18.65 -5.38
N LEU A 254 7.89 18.32 -4.10
CA LEU A 254 8.52 18.98 -2.97
C LEU A 254 10.03 18.71 -2.94
N ILE A 255 10.42 17.45 -3.12
CA ILE A 255 11.83 17.01 -3.11
C ILE A 255 12.57 17.58 -4.32
N THR A 256 11.91 17.62 -5.49
CA THR A 256 12.51 18.13 -6.75
C THR A 256 12.34 19.64 -6.93
N TYR A 257 11.76 20.35 -5.95
CA TYR A 257 11.55 21.80 -6.04
C TYR A 257 12.87 22.56 -6.14
N ASN A 258 13.04 23.28 -7.25
CA ASN A 258 14.28 24.01 -7.57
C ASN A 258 15.56 23.16 -7.53
N ARG A 259 15.42 21.82 -7.61
CA ARG A 259 16.54 20.87 -7.65
C ARG A 259 16.36 19.94 -8.84
N ARG A 260 17.48 19.52 -9.42
CA ARG A 260 17.53 18.52 -10.50
C ARG A 260 18.06 17.21 -9.94
N LEU A 261 17.18 16.23 -9.75
CA LEU A 261 17.50 14.93 -9.16
C LEU A 261 17.19 13.81 -10.16
N SER A 262 17.99 12.76 -10.15
CA SER A 262 17.65 11.56 -10.91
C SER A 262 16.42 10.87 -10.29
N GLU A 263 15.68 10.09 -11.08
CA GLU A 263 14.55 9.29 -10.60
C GLU A 263 14.94 8.44 -9.38
N LYS A 264 16.08 7.75 -9.45
CA LYS A 264 16.59 6.92 -8.35
C LYS A 264 16.87 7.71 -7.07
N GLN A 265 17.43 8.92 -7.18
CA GLN A 265 17.68 9.77 -6.01
C GLN A 265 16.37 10.18 -5.32
N VAL A 266 15.33 10.52 -6.10
CA VAL A 266 14.01 10.87 -5.54
C VAL A 266 13.41 9.66 -4.83
N VAL A 267 13.46 8.48 -5.45
CA VAL A 267 12.94 7.24 -4.84
C VAL A 267 13.69 6.90 -3.55
N ILE A 268 15.02 6.99 -3.53
CA ILE A 268 15.82 6.73 -2.33
C ILE A 268 15.48 7.70 -1.20
N ILE A 269 15.33 8.99 -1.49
CA ILE A 269 14.96 10.00 -0.47
C ILE A 269 13.59 9.66 0.14
N ILE A 270 12.60 9.32 -0.69
CA ILE A 270 11.27 8.95 -0.20
C ILE A 270 11.33 7.63 0.59
N SER A 271 12.10 6.64 0.11
CA SER A 271 12.29 5.37 0.82
C SER A 271 12.92 5.58 2.21
N ILE A 272 13.89 6.49 2.33
CA ILE A 272 14.46 6.85 3.65
C ILE A 272 13.41 7.46 4.57
N LEU A 273 12.54 8.34 4.07
CA LEU A 273 11.43 8.90 4.87
C LEU A 273 10.48 7.79 5.35
N ILE A 274 10.19 6.81 4.49
CA ILE A 274 9.34 5.66 4.87
C ILE A 274 10.06 4.77 5.90
N VAL A 275 11.37 4.51 5.75
CA VAL A 275 12.16 3.75 6.74
C VAL A 275 12.12 4.44 8.10
N ILE A 276 12.35 5.77 8.14
CA ILE A 276 12.32 6.55 9.40
C ILE A 276 10.93 6.45 10.03
N SER A 277 9.86 6.65 9.25
CA SER A 277 8.49 6.58 9.74
C SER A 277 8.13 5.19 10.27
N THR A 278 8.54 4.13 9.56
CA THR A 278 8.30 2.73 9.96
C THR A 278 9.13 2.34 11.19
N ALA A 279 10.39 2.76 11.25
CA ALA A 279 11.24 2.51 12.43
C ALA A 279 10.68 3.24 13.68
N PHE A 280 10.20 4.47 13.51
CA PHE A 280 9.53 5.20 14.57
C PHE A 280 8.25 4.49 15.04
N ALA A 281 7.45 3.97 14.10
CA ALA A 281 6.24 3.20 14.40
C ALA A 281 6.54 1.95 15.24
N LEU A 282 7.58 1.18 14.86
CA LEU A 282 8.02 0.00 15.59
C LEU A 282 8.55 0.35 16.99
N PHE A 283 9.36 1.41 17.08
CA PHE A 283 9.84 1.89 18.37
C PHE A 283 8.66 2.24 19.29
N PHE A 284 7.67 2.94 18.78
CA PHE A 284 6.50 3.32 19.57
C PHE A 284 5.68 2.11 20.02
N GLN A 285 5.52 1.12 19.16
CA GLN A 285 4.81 -0.13 19.48
C GLN A 285 5.48 -0.92 20.60
N TRP A 286 6.83 -0.88 20.69
CA TRP A 286 7.56 -1.61 21.74
C TRP A 286 7.46 -0.97 23.12
N PHE A 287 7.09 0.31 23.20
CA PHE A 287 6.95 1.08 24.45
C PHE A 287 5.49 1.38 24.84
N SER A 288 4.50 0.98 24.04
CA SER A 288 3.06 1.09 24.32
C SER A 288 2.48 -0.23 24.85
#